data_7dc8f46b2f9c803c6f4d1ff5b8dcbd6e
#
_entry.id   7dc8f46b2f9c803c6f4d1ff5b8dcbd6e
#
_cell.length_a   1.000
_cell.length_b   1.000
_cell.length_c   1.000
_cell.angle_alpha   90.00
_cell.angle_beta   90.00
_cell.angle_gamma   90.00
#
_symmetry.space_group_name_H-M   'P 1'
#
loop_
_entity.id
_entity.type
_entity.pdbx_description
1 polymer ?
#
loop_
_entity_poly.entity_id
_entity_poly.type
_entity_poly.pdbx_seq_one_letter_code
_entity_poly.pdbx_strand_id
1 'polypeptide(L)'
;MDNSAKRTASTRTRLVKAATEMFATAGVSGATTREIARVAGVSEVTLFRHFQSKEQLLSAVVQQATALQTEALAHQDAWTQNLHIDLTHYAWLYNSMLEKHEALIRTFIGEAKRHPEAARRVISEAALPLREKLIAYLRSGIDRGTVREDVDPRPAVDLFTGMLLSGMLRRSATPTQVGYSCDCYIESCVDLFVRGICTAQTNTTYSSTIHGQNS
;
A
#
# COMPACT_ATOMS: atom_id res chain seq x y z
N MET A 1 26.04 -15.90 19.81
CA MET A 1 25.24 -14.79 19.27
C MET A 1 23.83 -15.29 18.98
N ASP A 2 22.75 -14.88 19.43
CA ASP A 2 22.40 -13.88 20.40
C ASP A 2 20.93 -14.14 20.82
N ASN A 3 20.71 -14.76 21.97
CA ASN A 3 19.36 -15.00 22.51
C ASN A 3 18.68 -13.66 22.88
N SER A 4 19.48 -12.62 23.16
CA SER A 4 18.99 -11.27 23.47
C SER A 4 18.43 -10.54 22.25
N ALA A 5 19.11 -10.58 21.10
CA ALA A 5 18.62 -9.96 19.85
C ALA A 5 17.34 -10.65 19.34
N LYS A 6 17.25 -11.99 19.41
CA LYS A 6 16.04 -12.73 19.08
C LYS A 6 14.85 -12.36 19.99
N ARG A 7 15.08 -12.21 21.29
CA ARG A 7 14.03 -11.78 22.25
C ARG A 7 13.58 -10.35 21.96
N THR A 8 14.51 -9.46 21.66
CA THR A 8 14.19 -8.06 21.32
C THR A 8 13.39 -7.95 20.04
N ALA A 9 13.77 -8.67 18.97
CA ALA A 9 13.02 -8.74 17.72
C ALA A 9 11.61 -9.31 17.92
N SER A 10 11.48 -10.40 18.70
CA SER A 10 10.18 -11.00 19.04
C SER A 10 9.28 -10.02 19.82
N THR A 11 9.83 -9.26 20.76
CA THR A 11 9.08 -8.25 21.53
C THR A 11 8.60 -7.11 20.62
N ARG A 12 9.47 -6.62 19.72
CA ARG A 12 9.11 -5.57 18.76
C ARG A 12 7.96 -6.03 17.86
N THR A 13 8.01 -7.25 17.31
CA THR A 13 6.95 -7.83 16.48
C THR A 13 5.63 -7.94 17.24
N ARG A 14 5.63 -8.38 18.49
CA ARG A 14 4.42 -8.46 19.33
C ARG A 14 3.81 -7.08 19.58
N LEU A 15 4.64 -6.07 19.84
CA LEU A 15 4.19 -4.68 20.03
C LEU A 15 3.54 -4.12 18.75
N VAL A 16 4.15 -4.33 17.59
CA VAL A 16 3.58 -3.87 16.32
C VAL A 16 2.26 -4.59 16.00
N LYS A 17 2.18 -5.90 16.24
CA LYS A 17 0.94 -6.66 16.07
C LYS A 17 -0.19 -6.14 16.97
N ALA A 18 0.08 -5.99 18.26
CA ALA A 18 -0.89 -5.45 19.22
C ALA A 18 -1.33 -4.02 18.84
N ALA A 19 -0.38 -3.18 18.40
CA ALA A 19 -0.68 -1.83 17.96
C ALA A 19 -1.55 -1.82 16.69
N THR A 20 -1.31 -2.72 15.73
CA THR A 20 -2.14 -2.86 14.53
C THR A 20 -3.60 -3.13 14.89
N GLU A 21 -3.85 -4.08 15.79
CA GLU A 21 -5.18 -4.43 16.26
C GLU A 21 -5.85 -3.27 17.01
N MET A 22 -5.11 -2.63 17.90
CA MET A 22 -5.63 -1.52 18.71
C MET A 22 -5.92 -0.26 17.88
N PHE A 23 -5.04 0.09 16.93
CA PHE A 23 -5.27 1.22 16.03
C PHE A 23 -6.43 0.97 15.07
N ALA A 24 -6.63 -0.27 14.65
CA ALA A 24 -7.76 -0.63 13.78
C ALA A 24 -9.12 -0.55 14.51
N THR A 25 -9.16 -0.87 15.82
CA THR A 25 -10.40 -0.95 16.59
C THR A 25 -10.74 0.32 17.36
N ALA A 26 -9.77 0.92 18.05
CA ALA A 26 -9.96 2.07 18.92
C ALA A 26 -9.51 3.41 18.29
N GLY A 27 -8.93 3.35 17.11
CA GLY A 27 -8.31 4.51 16.46
C GLY A 27 -6.94 4.87 17.04
N VAL A 28 -6.24 5.76 16.34
CA VAL A 28 -4.94 6.24 16.82
C VAL A 28 -5.11 6.99 18.15
N SER A 29 -6.16 7.77 18.32
CA SER A 29 -6.40 8.53 19.55
C SER A 29 -6.81 7.64 20.72
N GLY A 30 -7.71 6.70 20.50
CA GLY A 30 -8.28 5.82 21.54
C GLY A 30 -7.30 4.75 22.03
N ALA A 31 -6.41 4.27 21.18
CA ALA A 31 -5.41 3.27 21.55
C ALA A 31 -4.33 3.87 22.44
N THR A 32 -4.27 3.50 23.72
CA THR A 32 -3.23 3.95 24.64
C THR A 32 -1.99 3.06 24.60
N THR A 33 -0.79 3.62 24.81
CA THR A 33 0.46 2.86 24.88
C THR A 33 0.44 1.81 26.00
N ARG A 34 -0.22 2.12 27.11
CA ARG A 34 -0.43 1.20 28.22
C ARG A 34 -1.24 -0.03 27.81
N GLU A 35 -2.33 0.16 27.08
CA GLU A 35 -3.18 -0.92 26.62
C GLU A 35 -2.49 -1.76 25.53
N ILE A 36 -1.79 -1.12 24.60
CA ILE A 36 -0.98 -1.81 23.59
C ILE A 36 0.10 -2.69 24.25
N ALA A 37 0.79 -2.17 25.26
CA ALA A 37 1.79 -2.93 26.02
C ALA A 37 1.16 -4.14 26.74
N ARG A 38 -0.02 -3.95 27.35
CA ARG A 38 -0.77 -5.02 28.01
C ARG A 38 -1.16 -6.13 27.01
N VAL A 39 -1.70 -5.78 25.85
CA VAL A 39 -2.07 -6.74 24.79
C VAL A 39 -0.83 -7.45 24.24
N ALA A 40 0.29 -6.73 24.07
CA ALA A 40 1.57 -7.33 23.67
C ALA A 40 2.21 -8.21 24.74
N GLY A 41 1.68 -8.24 26.00
CA GLY A 41 2.24 -8.99 27.13
C GLY A 41 3.60 -8.45 27.59
N VAL A 42 3.75 -7.13 27.62
CA VAL A 42 4.96 -6.44 28.11
C VAL A 42 4.59 -5.23 28.99
N SER A 43 5.56 -4.69 29.72
CA SER A 43 5.36 -3.42 30.43
C SER A 43 5.38 -2.23 29.47
N GLU A 44 4.73 -1.14 29.85
CA GLU A 44 4.77 0.13 29.09
C GLU A 44 6.21 0.69 29.00
N VAL A 45 7.03 0.50 30.03
CA VAL A 45 8.46 0.82 30.00
C VAL A 45 9.19 0.04 28.89
N THR A 46 8.83 -1.22 28.71
CA THR A 46 9.38 -2.04 27.62
C THR A 46 8.94 -1.51 26.25
N LEU A 47 7.70 -1.07 26.10
CA LEU A 47 7.22 -0.43 24.88
C LEU A 47 8.04 0.82 24.55
N PHE A 48 8.22 1.73 25.53
CA PHE A 48 8.99 2.96 25.30
C PHE A 48 10.48 2.73 25.04
N ARG A 49 11.03 1.61 25.46
CA ARG A 49 12.39 1.20 25.08
C ARG A 49 12.50 0.80 23.62
N HIS A 50 11.43 0.28 23.01
CA HIS A 50 11.37 -0.10 21.58
C HIS A 50 10.89 1.03 20.67
N PHE A 51 9.97 1.84 21.17
CA PHE A 51 9.33 2.93 20.44
C PHE A 51 9.24 4.16 21.33
N GLN A 52 9.97 5.21 21.01
CA GLN A 52 10.08 6.42 21.84
C GLN A 52 8.74 7.18 21.92
N SER A 53 7.82 6.94 20.98
CA SER A 53 6.49 7.56 20.95
C SER A 53 5.47 6.65 20.26
N LYS A 54 4.19 6.98 20.46
CA LYS A 54 3.05 6.33 19.80
C LYS A 54 3.08 6.50 18.28
N GLU A 55 3.57 7.65 17.82
CA GLU A 55 3.73 7.96 16.39
C GLU A 55 4.81 7.07 15.76
N GLN A 56 5.93 6.81 16.44
CA GLN A 56 6.93 5.84 15.97
C GLN A 56 6.37 4.42 15.89
N LEU A 57 5.52 4.04 16.83
CA LEU A 57 4.85 2.74 16.81
C LEU A 57 3.87 2.67 15.62
N LEU A 58 3.12 3.75 15.38
CA LEU A 58 2.23 3.85 14.22
C LEU A 58 3.00 3.75 12.89
N SER A 59 4.12 4.47 12.77
CA SER A 59 5.01 4.36 11.59
C SER A 59 5.47 2.91 11.37
N ALA A 60 5.86 2.21 12.44
CA ALA A 60 6.26 0.80 12.34
C ALA A 60 5.11 -0.12 11.91
N VAL A 61 3.88 0.14 12.34
CA VAL A 61 2.68 -0.58 11.90
C VAL A 61 2.47 -0.39 10.39
N VAL A 62 2.56 0.85 9.90
CA VAL A 62 2.37 1.14 8.47
C VAL A 62 3.51 0.56 7.63
N GLN A 63 4.77 0.68 8.08
CA GLN A 63 5.92 0.05 7.41
C GLN A 63 5.74 -1.48 7.29
N GLN A 64 5.25 -2.13 8.34
CA GLN A 64 4.95 -3.57 8.27
C GLN A 64 3.80 -3.88 7.30
N ALA A 65 2.76 -3.05 7.27
CA ALA A 65 1.63 -3.22 6.35
C ALA A 65 2.06 -3.10 4.88
N THR A 66 3.00 -2.21 4.57
CA THR A 66 3.48 -1.92 3.21
C THR A 66 4.76 -2.69 2.83
N ALA A 67 5.21 -3.65 3.64
CA ALA A 67 6.50 -4.34 3.44
C ALA A 67 6.60 -5.05 2.07
N LEU A 68 5.54 -5.74 1.64
CA LEU A 68 5.53 -6.46 0.36
C LEU A 68 5.62 -5.51 -0.84
N GLN A 69 4.93 -4.36 -0.79
CA GLN A 69 5.03 -3.33 -1.84
C GLN A 69 6.42 -2.72 -1.86
N THR A 70 6.99 -2.47 -0.69
CA THR A 70 8.35 -1.94 -0.56
C THR A 70 9.37 -2.90 -1.18
N GLU A 71 9.23 -4.19 -0.93
CA GLU A 71 10.09 -5.23 -1.50
C GLU A 71 9.91 -5.33 -3.01
N ALA A 72 8.67 -5.42 -3.51
CA ALA A 72 8.40 -5.47 -4.94
C ALA A 72 8.98 -4.26 -5.69
N LEU A 73 8.82 -3.05 -5.14
CA LEU A 73 9.36 -1.83 -5.72
C LEU A 73 10.88 -1.67 -5.52
N ALA A 74 11.50 -2.37 -4.57
CA ALA A 74 12.95 -2.39 -4.42
C ALA A 74 13.66 -3.16 -5.54
N HIS A 75 12.95 -4.08 -6.19
CA HIS A 75 13.47 -4.93 -7.26
C HIS A 75 12.88 -4.57 -8.64
N GLN A 76 12.59 -3.29 -8.89
CA GLN A 76 12.03 -2.81 -10.18
C GLN A 76 12.92 -3.16 -11.39
N ASP A 77 14.23 -3.28 -11.21
CA ASP A 77 15.15 -3.70 -12.26
C ASP A 77 14.88 -5.14 -12.74
N ALA A 78 14.26 -5.96 -11.89
CA ALA A 78 13.83 -7.32 -12.21
C ALA A 78 12.40 -7.37 -12.82
N TRP A 79 11.71 -6.24 -12.94
CA TRP A 79 10.41 -6.18 -13.59
C TRP A 79 10.54 -6.39 -15.09
N THR A 80 9.46 -6.87 -15.69
CA THR A 80 9.45 -7.25 -17.12
C THR A 80 9.60 -6.07 -18.07
N GLN A 81 9.45 -4.85 -17.58
CA GLN A 81 9.34 -3.60 -18.33
C GLN A 81 8.10 -3.55 -19.25
N ASN A 82 7.18 -4.49 -19.08
CA ASN A 82 5.85 -4.47 -19.66
C ASN A 82 4.88 -3.81 -18.67
N LEU A 83 4.39 -2.62 -19.00
CA LEU A 83 3.53 -1.82 -18.12
C LEU A 83 2.33 -2.61 -17.58
N HIS A 84 1.67 -3.39 -18.45
CA HIS A 84 0.47 -4.12 -18.04
C HIS A 84 0.82 -5.23 -17.03
N ILE A 85 1.84 -6.04 -17.31
CA ILE A 85 2.27 -7.15 -16.43
C ILE A 85 2.73 -6.59 -15.08
N ASP A 86 3.60 -5.59 -15.11
CA ASP A 86 4.21 -5.04 -13.91
C ASP A 86 3.19 -4.30 -13.03
N LEU A 87 2.30 -3.51 -13.64
CA LEU A 87 1.25 -2.80 -12.89
C LEU A 87 0.14 -3.73 -12.42
N THR A 88 -0.14 -4.84 -13.13
CA THR A 88 -1.04 -5.89 -12.64
C THR A 88 -0.47 -6.52 -11.37
N HIS A 89 0.79 -6.93 -11.40
CA HIS A 89 1.45 -7.48 -10.22
C HIS A 89 1.42 -6.51 -9.03
N TYR A 90 1.77 -5.25 -9.27
CA TYR A 90 1.71 -4.22 -8.23
C TYR A 90 0.28 -4.00 -7.70
N ALA A 91 -0.72 -3.94 -8.58
CA ALA A 91 -2.12 -3.73 -8.19
C ALA A 91 -2.63 -4.85 -7.26
N TRP A 92 -2.27 -6.10 -7.54
CA TRP A 92 -2.61 -7.24 -6.68
C TRP A 92 -1.96 -7.15 -5.30
N LEU A 93 -0.66 -6.83 -5.23
CA LEU A 93 0.03 -6.62 -3.96
C LEU A 93 -0.60 -5.47 -3.17
N TYR A 94 -0.90 -4.36 -3.85
CA TYR A 94 -1.49 -3.19 -3.22
C TYR A 94 -2.92 -3.48 -2.71
N ASN A 95 -3.76 -4.12 -3.53
CA ASN A 95 -5.12 -4.49 -3.12
C ASN A 95 -5.12 -5.49 -1.94
N SER A 96 -4.24 -6.49 -1.97
CA SER A 96 -4.08 -7.44 -0.85
C SER A 96 -3.71 -6.74 0.46
N MET A 97 -2.83 -5.75 0.40
CA MET A 97 -2.51 -4.91 1.57
C MET A 97 -3.72 -4.10 2.03
N LEU A 98 -4.45 -3.46 1.09
CA LEU A 98 -5.63 -2.67 1.41
C LEU A 98 -6.70 -3.51 2.12
N GLU A 99 -7.01 -4.70 1.62
CA GLU A 99 -8.00 -5.60 2.22
C GLU A 99 -7.55 -6.12 3.59
N LYS A 100 -6.30 -6.55 3.69
CA LYS A 100 -5.73 -7.04 4.96
C LYS A 100 -5.74 -5.99 6.07
N HIS A 101 -5.57 -4.72 5.72
CA HIS A 101 -5.46 -3.62 6.68
C HIS A 101 -6.62 -2.62 6.58
N GLU A 102 -7.76 -3.04 6.03
CA GLU A 102 -8.92 -2.18 5.78
C GLU A 102 -9.36 -1.37 7.00
N ALA A 103 -9.53 -2.02 8.16
CA ALA A 103 -9.97 -1.35 9.39
C ALA A 103 -8.98 -0.25 9.81
N LEU A 104 -7.68 -0.52 9.73
CA LEU A 104 -6.63 0.46 10.02
C LEU A 104 -6.67 1.64 9.04
N ILE A 105 -6.86 1.35 7.73
CA ILE A 105 -6.91 2.37 6.68
C ILE A 105 -8.14 3.27 6.86
N ARG A 106 -9.32 2.70 7.12
CA ARG A 106 -10.54 3.47 7.38
C ARG A 106 -10.39 4.37 8.59
N THR A 107 -9.88 3.84 9.67
CA THR A 107 -9.61 4.60 10.89
C THR A 107 -8.63 5.74 10.62
N PHE A 108 -7.53 5.46 9.92
CA PHE A 108 -6.53 6.46 9.55
C PHE A 108 -7.12 7.59 8.68
N ILE A 109 -7.90 7.24 7.65
CA ILE A 109 -8.57 8.23 6.79
C ILE A 109 -9.54 9.09 7.63
N GLY A 110 -10.33 8.47 8.51
CA GLY A 110 -11.29 9.18 9.37
C GLY A 110 -10.63 10.12 10.38
N GLU A 111 -9.45 9.78 10.88
CA GLU A 111 -8.73 10.56 11.88
C GLU A 111 -7.70 11.54 11.32
N ALA A 112 -7.30 11.40 10.05
CA ALA A 112 -6.21 12.19 9.45
C ALA A 112 -6.41 13.70 9.58
N LYS A 113 -7.66 14.16 9.46
CA LYS A 113 -8.02 15.58 9.63
C LYS A 113 -7.93 16.05 11.09
N ARG A 114 -8.17 15.16 12.07
CA ARG A 114 -8.10 15.46 13.51
C ARG A 114 -6.67 15.37 14.03
N HIS A 115 -5.83 14.55 13.41
CA HIS A 115 -4.44 14.28 13.82
C HIS A 115 -3.47 14.50 12.65
N PRO A 116 -3.35 15.76 12.16
CA PRO A 116 -2.59 16.05 10.94
C PRO A 116 -1.09 15.74 11.05
N GLU A 117 -0.50 15.83 12.26
CA GLU A 117 0.91 15.49 12.47
C GLU A 117 1.17 13.98 12.34
N ALA A 118 0.31 13.14 12.95
CA ALA A 118 0.40 11.69 12.82
C ALA A 118 0.17 11.27 11.36
N ALA A 119 -0.81 11.88 10.69
CA ALA A 119 -1.09 11.63 9.27
C ALA A 119 0.09 12.02 8.39
N ARG A 120 0.68 13.19 8.59
CA ARG A 120 1.89 13.63 7.85
C ARG A 120 3.03 12.65 8.02
N ARG A 121 3.30 12.20 9.26
CA ARG A 121 4.39 11.24 9.53
C ARG A 121 4.15 9.91 8.79
N VAL A 122 2.97 9.33 8.90
CA VAL A 122 2.63 8.08 8.18
C VAL A 122 2.79 8.26 6.68
N ILE A 123 2.27 9.34 6.12
CA ILE A 123 2.39 9.63 4.68
C ILE A 123 3.87 9.77 4.29
N SER A 124 4.66 10.58 5.03
CA SER A 124 6.05 10.84 4.68
C SER A 124 6.97 9.63 4.85
N GLU A 125 6.73 8.78 5.84
CA GLU A 125 7.63 7.66 6.15
C GLU A 125 7.27 6.37 5.40
N ALA A 126 6.01 6.19 5.01
CA ALA A 126 5.55 4.94 4.41
C ALA A 126 4.94 5.11 3.01
N ALA A 127 4.02 6.05 2.81
CA ALA A 127 3.33 6.19 1.53
C ALA A 127 4.17 6.91 0.46
N LEU A 128 4.84 8.02 0.82
CA LEU A 128 5.66 8.78 -0.14
C LEU A 128 6.82 7.96 -0.74
N PRO A 129 7.59 7.16 0.02
CA PRO A 129 8.66 6.37 -0.58
C PRO A 129 8.16 5.39 -1.65
N LEU A 130 7.00 4.77 -1.43
CA LEU A 130 6.37 3.86 -2.40
C LEU A 130 5.89 4.63 -3.64
N ARG A 131 5.24 5.76 -3.41
CA ARG A 131 4.77 6.66 -4.45
C ARG A 131 5.91 7.14 -5.35
N GLU A 132 7.03 7.59 -4.76
CA GLU A 132 8.20 8.05 -5.53
C GLU A 132 8.84 6.93 -6.36
N LYS A 133 8.84 5.70 -5.87
CA LYS A 133 9.31 4.56 -6.66
C LYS A 133 8.43 4.26 -7.88
N LEU A 134 7.10 4.31 -7.73
CA LEU A 134 6.20 4.17 -8.87
C LEU A 134 6.34 5.33 -9.86
N ILE A 135 6.51 6.56 -9.36
CA ILE A 135 6.79 7.72 -10.21
C ILE A 135 8.08 7.49 -11.01
N ALA A 136 9.14 6.99 -10.38
CA ALA A 136 10.41 6.69 -11.05
C ALA A 136 10.21 5.59 -12.12
N TYR A 137 9.41 4.57 -11.87
CA TYR A 137 9.05 3.53 -12.83
C TYR A 137 8.36 4.12 -14.07
N LEU A 138 7.36 4.99 -13.88
CA LEU A 138 6.68 5.64 -15.01
C LEU A 138 7.58 6.61 -15.77
N ARG A 139 8.47 7.35 -15.09
CA ARG A 139 9.48 8.20 -15.75
C ARG A 139 10.39 7.37 -16.65
N SER A 140 10.90 6.26 -16.12
CA SER A 140 11.70 5.34 -16.94
C SER A 140 10.89 4.78 -18.13
N GLY A 141 9.58 4.62 -18.00
CA GLY A 141 8.68 4.28 -19.10
C GLY A 141 8.58 5.37 -20.15
N ILE A 142 8.58 6.65 -19.75
CA ILE A 142 8.63 7.80 -20.67
C ILE A 142 9.97 7.80 -21.43
N ASP A 143 11.09 7.65 -20.72
CA ASP A 143 12.44 7.63 -21.32
C ASP A 143 12.59 6.49 -22.35
N ARG A 144 11.91 5.38 -22.15
CA ARG A 144 11.88 4.23 -23.11
C ARG A 144 10.81 4.36 -24.19
N GLY A 145 9.99 5.38 -24.18
CA GLY A 145 8.88 5.57 -25.13
C GLY A 145 7.71 4.61 -24.97
N THR A 146 7.57 3.92 -23.83
CA THR A 146 6.43 3.06 -23.50
C THR A 146 5.27 3.83 -22.85
N VAL A 147 5.59 4.90 -22.14
CA VAL A 147 4.63 5.86 -21.58
C VAL A 147 4.70 7.14 -22.41
N ARG A 148 3.56 7.79 -22.65
CA ARG A 148 3.47 9.04 -23.40
C ARG A 148 4.21 10.16 -22.66
N GLU A 149 4.89 11.04 -23.42
CA GLU A 149 5.66 12.17 -22.90
C GLU A 149 4.80 13.24 -22.18
N ASP A 150 3.52 13.36 -22.57
CA ASP A 150 2.56 14.32 -21.99
C ASP A 150 1.96 13.87 -20.65
N VAL A 151 2.30 12.66 -20.16
CA VAL A 151 1.86 12.16 -18.86
C VAL A 151 2.73 12.69 -17.75
N ASP A 152 2.15 13.44 -16.79
CA ASP A 152 2.83 13.68 -15.51
C ASP A 152 2.71 12.44 -14.61
N PRO A 153 3.83 11.76 -14.28
CA PRO A 153 3.81 10.56 -13.47
C PRO A 153 3.23 10.75 -12.06
N ARG A 154 3.30 11.96 -11.50
CA ARG A 154 2.83 12.23 -10.13
C ARG A 154 1.32 12.07 -9.98
N PRO A 155 0.46 12.84 -10.70
CA PRO A 155 -0.98 12.60 -10.65
C PRO A 155 -1.37 11.23 -11.24
N ALA A 156 -0.62 10.69 -12.19
CA ALA A 156 -0.91 9.37 -12.74
C ALA A 156 -0.83 8.27 -11.67
N VAL A 157 0.23 8.27 -10.84
CA VAL A 157 0.35 7.33 -9.71
C VAL A 157 -0.75 7.53 -8.68
N ASP A 158 -1.12 8.78 -8.37
CA ASP A 158 -2.19 9.09 -7.41
C ASP A 158 -3.56 8.62 -7.93
N LEU A 159 -3.82 8.77 -9.22
CA LEU A 159 -5.04 8.25 -9.87
C LEU A 159 -5.08 6.72 -9.83
N PHE A 160 -3.99 6.04 -10.17
CA PHE A 160 -3.93 4.58 -10.18
C PHE A 160 -4.17 3.98 -8.78
N THR A 161 -3.42 4.43 -7.80
CA THR A 161 -3.56 3.95 -6.42
C THR A 161 -4.90 4.37 -5.80
N GLY A 162 -5.43 5.54 -6.18
CA GLY A 162 -6.75 6.03 -5.79
C GLY A 162 -7.89 5.17 -6.32
N MET A 163 -7.83 4.71 -7.57
CA MET A 163 -8.82 3.75 -8.13
C MET A 163 -8.86 2.46 -7.31
N LEU A 164 -7.70 1.86 -6.99
CA LEU A 164 -7.60 0.64 -6.20
C LEU A 164 -8.16 0.83 -4.80
N LEU A 165 -7.78 1.91 -4.12
CA LEU A 165 -8.29 2.25 -2.78
C LEU A 165 -9.81 2.47 -2.80
N SER A 166 -10.34 3.24 -3.75
CA SER A 166 -11.77 3.50 -3.89
C SER A 166 -12.55 2.21 -4.15
N GLY A 167 -12.01 1.30 -4.96
CA GLY A 167 -12.61 -0.01 -5.21
C GLY A 167 -12.71 -0.86 -3.96
N MET A 168 -11.64 -0.94 -3.17
CA MET A 168 -11.65 -1.66 -1.89
C MET A 168 -12.71 -1.07 -0.95
N LEU A 169 -12.72 0.26 -0.75
CA LEU A 169 -13.67 0.93 0.13
C LEU A 169 -15.13 0.68 -0.28
N ARG A 170 -15.42 0.64 -1.57
CA ARG A 170 -16.76 0.38 -2.12
C ARG A 170 -17.17 -1.07 -1.92
N ARG A 171 -16.30 -2.03 -2.27
CA ARG A 171 -16.60 -3.46 -2.11
C ARG A 171 -16.86 -3.84 -0.66
N SER A 172 -16.11 -3.31 0.27
CA SER A 172 -16.32 -3.64 1.68
C SER A 172 -17.51 -2.91 2.30
N ALA A 173 -17.91 -1.74 1.77
CA ALA A 173 -19.10 -1.04 2.24
C ALA A 173 -20.41 -1.69 1.76
N THR A 174 -20.43 -2.23 0.51
CA THR A 174 -21.64 -2.79 -0.12
C THR A 174 -21.33 -4.07 -0.89
N PRO A 175 -20.89 -5.15 -0.22
CA PRO A 175 -20.38 -6.35 -0.89
C PRO A 175 -21.38 -7.02 -1.82
N THR A 176 -22.68 -6.92 -1.54
CA THR A 176 -23.77 -7.55 -2.34
C THR A 176 -24.26 -6.69 -3.51
N GLN A 177 -23.86 -5.42 -3.60
CA GLN A 177 -24.41 -4.47 -4.58
C GLN A 177 -23.44 -4.10 -5.71
N VAL A 178 -22.18 -4.53 -5.62
CA VAL A 178 -21.13 -4.08 -6.54
C VAL A 178 -21.25 -4.73 -7.93
N GLY A 179 -21.79 -5.96 -8.02
CA GLY A 179 -22.09 -6.62 -9.29
C GLY A 179 -20.88 -7.12 -10.09
N TYR A 180 -19.65 -7.01 -9.58
CA TYR A 180 -18.41 -7.51 -10.18
C TYR A 180 -17.45 -8.06 -9.13
N SER A 181 -16.52 -8.94 -9.53
CA SER A 181 -15.50 -9.52 -8.65
C SER A 181 -14.35 -8.54 -8.39
N CYS A 182 -13.55 -8.82 -7.36
CA CYS A 182 -12.32 -8.10 -7.08
C CYS A 182 -11.35 -8.16 -8.27
N ASP A 183 -11.19 -9.35 -8.86
CA ASP A 183 -10.32 -9.63 -9.99
C ASP A 183 -10.70 -8.75 -11.19
N CYS A 184 -11.98 -8.80 -11.58
CA CYS A 184 -12.51 -7.97 -12.65
C CYS A 184 -12.26 -6.48 -12.42
N TYR A 185 -12.39 -6.00 -11.18
CA TYR A 185 -12.13 -4.59 -10.87
C TYR A 185 -10.65 -4.23 -11.01
N ILE A 186 -9.74 -5.07 -10.48
CA ILE A 186 -8.29 -4.83 -10.54
C ILE A 186 -7.82 -4.84 -12.00
N GLU A 187 -8.23 -5.85 -12.77
CA GLU A 187 -7.91 -5.95 -14.19
C GLU A 187 -8.41 -4.74 -14.97
N SER A 188 -9.66 -4.30 -14.71
CA SER A 188 -10.24 -3.10 -15.34
C SER A 188 -9.46 -1.83 -14.96
N CYS A 189 -9.04 -1.68 -13.70
CA CYS A 189 -8.22 -0.54 -13.26
C CYS A 189 -6.90 -0.50 -14.01
N VAL A 190 -6.21 -1.64 -14.11
CA VAL A 190 -4.92 -1.73 -14.80
C VAL A 190 -5.10 -1.47 -16.31
N ASP A 191 -6.08 -2.10 -16.94
CA ASP A 191 -6.32 -1.94 -18.38
C ASP A 191 -6.64 -0.48 -18.74
N LEU A 192 -7.59 0.14 -18.04
CA LEU A 192 -7.93 1.55 -18.26
C LEU A 192 -6.74 2.49 -18.01
N PHE A 193 -5.96 2.24 -16.95
CA PHE A 193 -4.82 3.06 -16.64
C PHE A 193 -3.71 2.93 -17.68
N VAL A 194 -3.32 1.69 -18.01
CA VAL A 194 -2.26 1.42 -19.00
C VAL A 194 -2.63 1.98 -20.36
N ARG A 195 -3.85 1.76 -20.86
CA ARG A 195 -4.34 2.34 -22.12
C ARG A 195 -4.33 3.87 -22.10
N GLY A 196 -4.60 4.46 -20.93
CA GLY A 196 -4.58 5.92 -20.74
C GLY A 196 -3.19 6.53 -20.81
N ILE A 197 -2.13 5.79 -20.46
CA ILE A 197 -0.76 6.33 -20.35
C ILE A 197 0.21 5.81 -21.41
N CYS A 198 -0.08 4.67 -22.08
CA CYS A 198 0.86 4.08 -23.04
C CYS A 198 0.85 4.82 -24.37
N THR A 199 1.96 4.71 -25.13
CA THR A 199 2.06 5.23 -26.49
C THR A 199 1.18 4.44 -27.45
N ALA A 200 0.83 5.01 -28.60
CA ALA A 200 0.00 4.35 -29.63
C ALA A 200 0.63 3.04 -30.14
N GLN A 201 1.95 2.98 -30.24
CA GLN A 201 2.68 1.77 -30.66
C GLN A 201 2.53 0.63 -29.63
N THR A 202 2.59 0.94 -28.36
CA THR A 202 2.42 -0.04 -27.26
C THR A 202 0.96 -0.52 -27.18
N ASN A 203 -0.03 0.33 -27.47
CA ASN A 203 -1.45 0.02 -27.41
C ASN A 203 -1.87 -1.06 -28.43
N THR A 204 -1.26 -1.09 -29.60
CA THR A 204 -1.56 -2.08 -30.65
C THR A 204 -1.13 -3.49 -30.23
N THR A 205 -0.03 -3.62 -29.51
CA THR A 205 0.48 -4.91 -28.99
C THR A 205 -0.43 -5.48 -27.89
N TYR A 206 -1.00 -4.62 -27.04
CA TYR A 206 -1.95 -5.07 -25.99
C TYR A 206 -3.28 -5.56 -26.53
N SER A 207 -3.84 -4.89 -27.56
CA SER A 207 -5.11 -5.29 -28.19
C SER A 207 -5.04 -6.68 -28.84
N SER A 208 -3.91 -7.05 -29.42
CA SER A 208 -3.72 -8.37 -30.06
C SER A 208 -3.58 -9.52 -29.07
N THR A 209 -3.04 -9.26 -27.87
CA THR A 209 -2.82 -10.29 -26.84
C THR A 209 -4.13 -10.68 -26.13
N ILE A 210 -5.04 -9.74 -25.93
CA ILE A 210 -6.34 -9.99 -25.25
C ILE A 210 -7.31 -10.77 -26.16
N HIS A 211 -7.27 -10.59 -27.48
CA HIS A 211 -8.16 -11.29 -28.41
C HIS A 211 -7.67 -12.68 -28.81
N GLY A 212 -6.43 -13.03 -28.52
CA GLY A 212 -5.84 -14.35 -28.80
C GLY A 212 -6.11 -15.44 -27.77
N GLN A 213 -6.70 -15.12 -26.63
CA GLN A 213 -6.99 -16.10 -25.56
C GLN A 213 -8.46 -16.55 -25.49
N ASN A 214 -9.32 -16.07 -26.38
CA ASN A 214 -10.75 -16.43 -26.46
C ASN A 214 -11.11 -17.15 -27.76
N SER A 215 -10.19 -17.94 -28.32
CA SER A 215 -10.49 -18.81 -29.47
C SER A 215 -10.22 -20.26 -29.14
#